data_2350f758ff669b96f55466038c6ee1e7
#
_entry.id   2350f758ff669b96f55466038c6ee1e7
#
_cell.length_a   1.000
_cell.length_b   1.000
_cell.length_c   1.000
_cell.angle_alpha   90.00
_cell.angle_beta   90.00
_cell.angle_gamma   90.00
#
_symmetry.space_group_name_H-M   'P 1'
#
loop_
_entity.id
_entity.type
_entity.pdbx_description
1 polymer ?
#
loop_
_entity_poly.entity_id
_entity_poly.type
_entity_poly.pdbx_seq_one_letter_code
_entity_poly.pdbx_strand_id
1 'polypeptide(L)'
;MRVIAGDFKGRRLKTPSWEGVRPTSDKLRETLFNILRSHVDGARVLDGFAGTGALGIEALSRGAAHVTFVEQDRRAVALIRENLTLCGVQQGYTIECGDAASVLRRLPHDKQFDLVLLDPPYDAAPGAVLQSLEAAADLMTADGLLVLERARRREAKVPALLLRVRDVVSGDSALTLMRVRR
;
A
#
# COMPACT_ATOMS: atom_id res chain seq x y z
N MET A 1 -0.89 16.25 6.06
CA MET A 1 -0.77 14.82 6.42
C MET A 1 0.49 14.62 7.25
N ARG A 2 0.52 13.64 8.16
CA ARG A 2 1.67 13.35 9.04
C ARG A 2 1.82 11.86 9.27
N VAL A 3 3.01 11.42 9.68
CA VAL A 3 3.26 10.06 10.18
C VAL A 3 2.60 9.91 11.56
N ILE A 4 1.87 8.79 11.76
CA ILE A 4 0.99 8.60 12.93
C ILE A 4 1.76 7.99 14.10
N ALA A 5 2.62 7.00 13.83
CA ALA A 5 3.34 6.29 14.89
C ALA A 5 4.73 5.83 14.42
N GLY A 6 5.50 5.24 15.35
CA GLY A 6 6.84 4.72 15.08
C GLY A 6 7.93 5.79 15.10
N ASP A 7 9.07 5.48 14.49
CA ASP A 7 10.30 6.28 14.56
C ASP A 7 10.17 7.68 13.92
N PHE A 8 9.25 7.82 12.97
CA PHE A 8 9.02 9.09 12.27
C PHE A 8 7.76 9.80 12.75
N LYS A 9 7.18 9.38 13.88
CA LYS A 9 5.93 9.95 14.43
C LYS A 9 5.94 11.48 14.45
N GLY A 10 4.87 12.08 13.94
CA GLY A 10 4.64 13.52 13.91
C GLY A 10 5.31 14.25 12.75
N ARG A 11 6.20 13.62 11.98
CA ARG A 11 6.80 14.24 10.79
C ARG A 11 5.75 14.55 9.75
N ARG A 12 5.79 15.76 9.23
CA ARG A 12 4.85 16.22 8.20
C ARG A 12 5.27 15.69 6.84
N LEU A 13 4.31 15.10 6.12
CA LEU A 13 4.47 14.69 4.73
C LEU A 13 3.86 15.76 3.81
N LYS A 14 4.55 16.06 2.73
CA LYS A 14 4.01 16.89 1.65
C LYS A 14 2.84 16.15 0.98
N THR A 15 1.84 16.90 0.57
CA THR A 15 0.69 16.44 -0.21
C THR A 15 0.74 17.07 -1.58
N PRO A 16 0.16 16.42 -2.61
CA PRO A 16 0.14 16.99 -3.95
C PRO A 16 -0.64 18.29 -3.96
N SER A 17 -0.17 19.26 -4.76
CA SER A 17 -0.85 20.49 -5.06
C SER A 17 -1.75 20.40 -6.32
N TRP A 18 -1.79 19.22 -6.96
CA TRP A 18 -2.58 18.93 -8.15
C TRP A 18 -3.77 18.01 -7.82
N GLU A 19 -4.80 18.06 -8.65
CA GLU A 19 -5.98 17.22 -8.50
C GLU A 19 -5.70 15.75 -8.86
N GLY A 20 -6.53 14.84 -8.33
CA GLY A 20 -6.48 13.39 -8.66
C GLY A 20 -5.82 12.51 -7.62
N VAL A 21 -5.14 13.06 -6.63
CA VAL A 21 -4.61 12.28 -5.50
C VAL A 21 -5.40 12.61 -4.25
N ARG A 22 -6.28 11.71 -3.82
CA ARG A 22 -6.99 11.84 -2.54
C ARG A 22 -6.09 11.24 -1.45
N PRO A 23 -5.63 12.01 -0.46
CA PRO A 23 -4.88 11.45 0.63
C PRO A 23 -5.78 10.52 1.46
N THR A 24 -5.33 9.30 1.72
CA THR A 24 -5.93 8.41 2.73
C THR A 24 -5.99 9.16 4.06
N SER A 25 -7.16 9.24 4.66
CA SER A 25 -7.34 10.02 5.88
C SER A 25 -6.46 9.48 7.02
N ASP A 26 -5.99 10.36 7.90
CA ASP A 26 -5.20 9.97 9.07
C ASP A 26 -5.93 8.91 9.91
N LYS A 27 -7.26 9.04 10.06
CA LYS A 27 -8.11 8.08 10.78
C LYS A 27 -8.13 6.70 10.11
N LEU A 28 -8.21 6.63 8.79
CA LEU A 28 -8.23 5.35 8.07
C LEU A 28 -6.87 4.68 8.14
N ARG A 29 -5.77 5.44 8.02
CA ARG A 29 -4.41 4.92 8.19
C ARG A 29 -4.18 4.41 9.62
N GLU A 30 -4.65 5.12 10.62
CA GLU A 30 -4.60 4.67 12.01
C GLU A 30 -5.36 3.35 12.20
N THR A 31 -6.59 3.26 11.68
CA THR A 31 -7.38 2.03 11.71
C THR A 31 -6.65 0.88 11.02
N LEU A 32 -6.13 1.12 9.82
CA LEU A 32 -5.37 0.13 9.05
C LEU A 32 -4.17 -0.40 9.86
N PHE A 33 -3.31 0.48 10.32
CA PHE A 33 -2.10 0.07 11.03
C PHE A 33 -2.35 -0.48 12.44
N ASN A 34 -3.47 -0.18 13.06
CA ASN A 34 -3.90 -0.86 14.29
C ASN A 34 -4.26 -2.33 14.03
N ILE A 35 -4.89 -2.61 12.87
CA ILE A 35 -5.18 -3.98 12.43
C ILE A 35 -3.89 -4.72 12.07
N LEU A 36 -2.96 -4.04 11.43
CA LEU A 36 -1.70 -4.61 10.92
C LEU A 36 -0.59 -4.71 11.96
N ARG A 37 -0.80 -4.33 13.20
CA ARG A 37 0.23 -4.16 14.24
C ARG A 37 1.24 -5.32 14.31
N SER A 38 0.78 -6.56 14.18
CA SER A 38 1.64 -7.76 14.25
C SER A 38 2.22 -8.19 12.90
N HIS A 39 1.96 -7.44 11.82
CA HIS A 39 2.36 -7.82 10.45
C HIS A 39 3.33 -6.82 9.82
N VAL A 40 3.75 -5.78 10.54
CA VAL A 40 4.55 -4.69 9.96
C VAL A 40 6.02 -4.78 10.33
N ASP A 41 6.32 -5.05 11.62
CA ASP A 41 7.68 -5.10 12.12
C ASP A 41 8.48 -6.22 11.43
N GLY A 42 9.63 -5.88 10.86
CA GLY A 42 10.47 -6.79 10.06
C GLY A 42 9.91 -7.16 8.69
N ALA A 43 8.70 -6.72 8.31
CA ALA A 43 8.03 -7.13 7.09
C ALA A 43 8.64 -6.51 5.82
N ARG A 44 8.56 -7.25 4.72
CA ARG A 44 8.72 -6.73 3.36
C ARG A 44 7.35 -6.28 2.85
N VAL A 45 7.20 -4.98 2.65
CA VAL A 45 5.91 -4.35 2.33
C VAL A 45 5.89 -3.89 0.88
N LEU A 46 4.77 -4.13 0.19
CA LEU A 46 4.44 -3.53 -1.09
C LEU A 46 3.38 -2.45 -0.87
N ASP A 47 3.65 -1.22 -1.32
CA ASP A 47 2.69 -0.11 -1.44
C ASP A 47 2.40 0.07 -2.94
N GLY A 48 1.31 -0.53 -3.42
CA GLY A 48 1.09 -0.77 -4.85
C GLY A 48 0.44 0.37 -5.62
N PHE A 49 -0.11 1.38 -4.93
CA PHE A 49 -0.62 2.64 -5.48
C PHE A 49 -0.17 3.76 -4.55
N ALA A 50 1.14 3.99 -4.52
CA ALA A 50 1.79 4.66 -3.41
C ALA A 50 1.42 6.14 -3.24
N GLY A 51 1.03 6.85 -4.31
CA GLY A 51 0.64 8.25 -4.26
C GLY A 51 1.67 9.14 -3.59
N THR A 52 1.39 9.59 -2.37
CA THR A 52 2.32 10.40 -1.56
C THR A 52 3.37 9.56 -0.83
N GLY A 53 3.27 8.23 -0.87
CA GLY A 53 4.06 7.29 -0.09
C GLY A 53 3.64 7.15 1.37
N ALA A 54 2.49 7.70 1.75
CA ALA A 54 2.08 7.78 3.16
C ALA A 54 1.91 6.42 3.84
N LEU A 55 1.39 5.40 3.13
CA LEU A 55 1.22 4.06 3.67
C LEU A 55 2.58 3.37 3.85
N GLY A 56 3.41 3.38 2.82
CA GLY A 56 4.73 2.76 2.90
C GLY A 56 5.66 3.47 3.90
N ILE A 57 5.61 4.81 4.00
CA ILE A 57 6.39 5.57 4.99
C ILE A 57 5.90 5.26 6.42
N GLU A 58 4.60 5.13 6.64
CA GLU A 58 4.05 4.69 7.92
C GLU A 58 4.53 3.27 8.28
N ALA A 59 4.59 2.35 7.29
CA ALA A 59 5.12 1.01 7.48
C ALA A 59 6.60 1.04 7.88
N LEU A 60 7.45 1.83 7.18
CA LEU A 60 8.85 2.03 7.55
C LEU A 60 8.97 2.59 8.98
N SER A 61 8.16 3.58 9.32
CA SER A 61 8.14 4.17 10.66
C SER A 61 7.81 3.17 11.76
N ARG A 62 7.10 2.10 11.42
CA ARG A 62 6.68 1.03 12.35
C ARG A 62 7.55 -0.21 12.28
N GLY A 63 8.73 -0.13 11.66
CA GLY A 63 9.72 -1.19 11.66
C GLY A 63 9.69 -2.12 10.46
N ALA A 64 8.99 -1.81 9.37
CA ALA A 64 9.10 -2.59 8.14
C ALA A 64 10.56 -2.67 7.67
N ALA A 65 11.04 -3.85 7.33
CA ALA A 65 12.41 -4.06 6.89
C ALA A 65 12.67 -3.47 5.51
N HIS A 66 11.67 -3.51 4.63
CA HIS A 66 11.76 -2.94 3.29
C HIS A 66 10.39 -2.58 2.76
N VAL A 67 10.29 -1.45 2.04
CA VAL A 67 9.07 -1.05 1.33
C VAL A 67 9.36 -0.86 -0.16
N THR A 68 8.59 -1.55 -1.01
CA THR A 68 8.56 -1.29 -2.44
C THR A 68 7.35 -0.42 -2.75
N PHE A 69 7.61 0.82 -3.17
CA PHE A 69 6.59 1.75 -3.64
C PHE A 69 6.39 1.56 -5.14
N VAL A 70 5.14 1.43 -5.58
CA VAL A 70 4.78 1.42 -7.00
C VAL A 70 3.83 2.57 -7.28
N GLU A 71 4.21 3.46 -8.20
CA GLU A 71 3.44 4.64 -8.55
C GLU A 71 3.63 4.99 -10.02
N GLN A 72 2.52 5.27 -10.72
CA GLN A 72 2.57 5.57 -12.15
C GLN A 72 2.83 7.04 -12.46
N ASP A 73 2.40 7.97 -11.61
CA ASP A 73 2.60 9.41 -11.80
C ASP A 73 4.02 9.80 -11.37
N ARG A 74 4.84 10.25 -12.33
CA ARG A 74 6.22 10.69 -12.05
C ARG A 74 6.30 11.83 -11.04
N ARG A 75 5.28 12.69 -10.95
CA ARG A 75 5.20 13.77 -9.97
C ARG A 75 5.02 13.20 -8.56
N ALA A 76 4.16 12.18 -8.42
CA ALA A 76 3.97 11.47 -7.16
C ALA A 76 5.22 10.67 -6.77
N VAL A 77 5.92 10.06 -7.73
CA VAL A 77 7.23 9.43 -7.49
C VAL A 77 8.25 10.43 -6.93
N ALA A 78 8.31 11.64 -7.47
CA ALA A 78 9.17 12.70 -6.93
C ALA A 78 8.76 13.09 -5.51
N LEU A 79 7.46 13.18 -5.26
CA LEU A 79 6.90 13.49 -3.95
C LEU A 79 7.20 12.39 -2.90
N ILE A 80 7.16 11.12 -3.28
CA ILE A 80 7.58 10.00 -2.40
C ILE A 80 9.04 10.19 -1.97
N ARG A 81 9.95 10.51 -2.91
CA ARG A 81 11.37 10.75 -2.59
C ARG A 81 11.56 11.92 -1.63
N GLU A 82 10.84 13.02 -1.85
CA GLU A 82 10.87 14.16 -0.94
C GLU A 82 10.36 13.80 0.46
N ASN A 83 9.26 13.05 0.55
CA ASN A 83 8.69 12.62 1.81
C ASN A 83 9.61 11.66 2.58
N LEU A 84 10.26 10.73 1.89
CA LEU A 84 11.29 9.86 2.47
C LEU A 84 12.46 10.68 3.02
N THR A 85 12.94 11.68 2.26
CA THR A 85 14.00 12.59 2.69
C THR A 85 13.58 13.39 3.93
N LEU A 86 12.36 13.93 3.96
CA LEU A 86 11.81 14.63 5.13
C LEU A 86 11.74 13.73 6.37
N CYS A 87 11.52 12.43 6.17
CA CYS A 87 11.57 11.44 7.25
C CYS A 87 12.99 10.96 7.59
N GLY A 88 14.02 11.41 6.87
CA GLY A 88 15.41 10.99 7.08
C GLY A 88 15.68 9.55 6.63
N VAL A 89 14.83 8.98 5.78
CA VAL A 89 14.97 7.61 5.28
C VAL A 89 15.96 7.60 4.13
N GLN A 90 17.05 6.85 4.28
CA GLN A 90 18.11 6.73 3.27
C GLN A 90 18.18 5.36 2.62
N GLN A 91 17.59 4.33 3.25
CA GLN A 91 17.61 2.94 2.80
C GLN A 91 16.36 2.18 3.25
N GLY A 92 16.23 0.91 2.88
CA GLY A 92 15.06 0.10 3.24
C GLY A 92 13.86 0.35 2.31
N TYR A 93 14.09 0.91 1.12
CA TYR A 93 13.02 1.10 0.15
C TYR A 93 13.47 0.97 -1.31
N THR A 94 12.51 0.70 -2.16
CA THR A 94 12.63 0.75 -3.63
C THR A 94 11.44 1.53 -4.19
N ILE A 95 11.63 2.30 -5.24
CA ILE A 95 10.54 3.02 -5.93
C ILE A 95 10.51 2.58 -7.39
N GLU A 96 9.41 1.98 -7.80
CA GLU A 96 9.12 1.54 -9.15
C GLU A 96 8.10 2.48 -9.80
N CYS A 97 8.48 3.08 -10.94
CA CYS A 97 7.60 3.98 -11.68
C CYS A 97 6.86 3.22 -12.77
N GLY A 98 5.53 3.13 -12.66
CA GLY A 98 4.70 2.48 -13.67
C GLY A 98 3.36 2.04 -13.14
N ASP A 99 2.53 1.50 -14.04
CA ASP A 99 1.25 0.87 -13.69
C ASP A 99 1.47 -0.33 -12.76
N ALA A 100 0.65 -0.40 -11.71
CA ALA A 100 0.82 -1.39 -10.64
C ALA A 100 0.87 -2.83 -11.17
N ALA A 101 -0.12 -3.27 -11.95
CA ALA A 101 -0.15 -4.63 -12.47
C ALA A 101 1.04 -4.94 -13.39
N SER A 102 1.44 -3.97 -14.21
CA SER A 102 2.57 -4.11 -15.13
C SER A 102 3.91 -4.18 -14.41
N VAL A 103 4.08 -3.37 -13.37
CA VAL A 103 5.29 -3.39 -12.53
C VAL A 103 5.37 -4.72 -11.78
N LEU A 104 4.29 -5.13 -11.09
CA LEU A 104 4.28 -6.34 -10.28
C LEU A 104 4.61 -7.60 -11.09
N ARG A 105 4.10 -7.72 -12.33
CA ARG A 105 4.43 -8.86 -13.23
C ARG A 105 5.91 -8.92 -13.62
N ARG A 106 6.65 -7.80 -13.53
CA ARG A 106 8.08 -7.73 -13.87
C ARG A 106 8.99 -7.93 -12.67
N LEU A 107 8.45 -7.81 -11.45
CA LEU A 107 9.26 -8.03 -10.26
C LEU A 107 9.71 -9.50 -10.20
N PRO A 108 10.97 -9.74 -9.79
CA PRO A 108 11.44 -11.10 -9.58
C PRO A 108 10.57 -11.85 -8.57
N HIS A 109 10.25 -13.11 -8.86
CA HIS A 109 9.42 -13.95 -7.98
C HIS A 109 10.08 -14.34 -6.65
N ASP A 110 11.39 -14.08 -6.49
CA ASP A 110 12.11 -14.21 -5.23
C ASP A 110 11.86 -13.03 -4.27
N LYS A 111 11.28 -11.92 -4.78
CA LYS A 111 10.83 -10.78 -3.96
C LYS A 111 9.45 -11.06 -3.39
N GLN A 112 9.39 -11.86 -2.32
CA GLN A 112 8.14 -12.14 -1.64
C GLN A 112 7.80 -11.04 -0.62
N PHE A 113 6.53 -10.65 -0.60
CA PHE A 113 6.01 -9.64 0.32
C PHE A 113 5.18 -10.28 1.44
N ASP A 114 5.47 -9.87 2.66
CA ASP A 114 4.71 -10.27 3.85
C ASP A 114 3.43 -9.45 3.99
N LEU A 115 3.47 -8.21 3.50
CA LEU A 115 2.36 -7.28 3.53
C LEU A 115 2.22 -6.55 2.20
N VAL A 116 1.02 -6.58 1.64
CA VAL A 116 0.66 -5.84 0.42
C VAL A 116 -0.44 -4.85 0.75
N LEU A 117 -0.21 -3.58 0.42
CA LEU A 117 -1.16 -2.47 0.57
C LEU A 117 -1.53 -1.96 -0.81
N LEU A 118 -2.82 -2.02 -1.16
CA LEU A 118 -3.35 -1.52 -2.42
C LEU A 118 -4.44 -0.50 -2.14
N ASP A 119 -4.20 0.76 -2.52
CA ASP A 119 -5.16 1.88 -2.40
C ASP A 119 -5.40 2.50 -3.79
N PRO A 120 -6.05 1.75 -4.72
CA PRO A 120 -6.29 2.23 -6.06
C PRO A 120 -7.25 3.44 -6.06
N PRO A 121 -7.13 4.36 -7.04
CA PRO A 121 -8.09 5.44 -7.22
C PRO A 121 -9.53 4.90 -7.30
N TYR A 122 -10.49 5.63 -6.74
CA TYR A 122 -11.90 5.17 -6.69
C TYR A 122 -12.55 5.03 -8.06
N ASP A 123 -12.03 5.70 -9.08
CA ASP A 123 -12.44 5.60 -10.47
C ASP A 123 -11.69 4.51 -11.26
N ALA A 124 -10.73 3.84 -10.62
CA ALA A 124 -10.01 2.75 -11.26
C ALA A 124 -10.97 1.68 -11.82
N ALA A 125 -10.69 1.24 -13.04
CA ALA A 125 -11.48 0.19 -13.68
C ALA A 125 -11.40 -1.11 -12.86
N PRO A 126 -12.53 -1.80 -12.61
CA PRO A 126 -12.54 -3.03 -11.81
C PRO A 126 -11.59 -4.12 -12.34
N GLY A 127 -11.39 -4.18 -13.66
CA GLY A 127 -10.45 -5.10 -14.29
C GLY A 127 -8.98 -4.77 -13.97
N ALA A 128 -8.61 -3.49 -13.91
CA ALA A 128 -7.25 -3.08 -13.55
C ALA A 128 -6.93 -3.40 -12.09
N VAL A 129 -7.89 -3.18 -11.19
CA VAL A 129 -7.74 -3.56 -9.77
C VAL A 129 -7.59 -5.07 -9.63
N LEU A 130 -8.41 -5.86 -10.34
CA LEU A 130 -8.31 -7.32 -10.34
C LEU A 130 -6.95 -7.80 -10.82
N GLN A 131 -6.43 -7.26 -11.92
CA GLN A 131 -5.10 -7.59 -12.43
C GLN A 131 -3.97 -7.25 -11.44
N SER A 132 -4.10 -6.14 -10.70
CA SER A 132 -3.14 -5.78 -9.66
C SER A 132 -3.19 -6.73 -8.47
N LEU A 133 -4.39 -7.20 -8.08
CA LEU A 133 -4.58 -8.21 -7.04
C LEU A 133 -3.97 -9.55 -7.44
N GLU A 134 -4.17 -10.01 -8.69
CA GLU A 134 -3.59 -11.23 -9.22
C GLU A 134 -2.06 -11.17 -9.21
N ALA A 135 -1.49 -10.10 -9.79
CA ALA A 135 -0.04 -9.92 -9.86
C ALA A 135 0.60 -9.79 -8.46
N ALA A 136 -0.09 -9.16 -7.51
CA ALA A 136 0.38 -9.07 -6.13
C ALA A 136 0.34 -10.43 -5.41
N ALA A 137 -0.70 -11.24 -5.64
CA ALA A 137 -0.84 -12.56 -5.03
C ALA A 137 0.34 -13.49 -5.36
N ASP A 138 0.85 -13.43 -6.61
CA ASP A 138 2.00 -14.21 -7.06
C ASP A 138 3.32 -13.83 -6.37
N LEU A 139 3.37 -12.65 -5.75
CA LEU A 139 4.55 -12.11 -5.08
C LEU A 139 4.44 -12.17 -3.54
N MET A 140 3.38 -12.73 -3.00
CA MET A 140 3.17 -12.81 -1.55
C MET A 140 3.82 -14.06 -0.95
N THR A 141 4.31 -13.91 0.28
CA THR A 141 4.66 -15.07 1.11
C THR A 141 3.41 -15.90 1.44
N ALA A 142 3.60 -17.18 1.80
CA ALA A 142 2.49 -18.09 2.12
C ALA A 142 1.61 -17.57 3.27
N ASP A 143 2.18 -16.85 4.23
CA ASP A 143 1.49 -16.24 5.36
C ASP A 143 1.22 -14.74 5.17
N GLY A 144 1.49 -14.23 3.96
CA GLY A 144 1.33 -12.83 3.60
C GLY A 144 -0.11 -12.34 3.74
N LEU A 145 -0.24 -11.05 4.04
CA LEU A 145 -1.51 -10.36 4.15
C LEU A 145 -1.61 -9.27 3.08
N LEU A 146 -2.72 -9.27 2.35
CA LEU A 146 -3.05 -8.20 1.41
C LEU A 146 -4.22 -7.39 1.93
N VAL A 147 -4.10 -6.07 1.88
CA VAL A 147 -5.18 -5.14 2.19
C VAL A 147 -5.49 -4.29 0.96
N LEU A 148 -6.73 -4.35 0.54
CA LEU A 148 -7.28 -3.49 -0.51
C LEU A 148 -8.17 -2.41 0.13
N GLU A 149 -7.81 -1.14 -0.04
CA GLU A 149 -8.72 -0.04 0.21
C GLU A 149 -9.69 0.11 -0.97
N ARG A 150 -10.96 0.34 -0.67
CA ARG A 150 -12.00 0.56 -1.67
C ARG A 150 -13.12 1.46 -1.13
N ALA A 151 -13.89 2.04 -2.01
CA ALA A 151 -15.13 2.68 -1.59
C ALA A 151 -16.06 1.64 -0.93
N ARG A 152 -16.71 1.99 0.19
CA ARG A 152 -17.60 1.11 0.97
C ARG A 152 -18.67 0.43 0.12
N ARG A 153 -19.23 1.14 -0.86
CA ARG A 153 -20.33 0.66 -1.74
C ARG A 153 -19.85 -0.16 -2.93
N ARG A 154 -18.53 -0.26 -3.17
CA ARG A 154 -17.96 -1.08 -4.23
C ARG A 154 -17.53 -2.43 -3.67
N GLU A 155 -18.06 -3.51 -4.22
CA GLU A 155 -17.52 -4.84 -3.94
C GLU A 155 -16.19 -5.08 -4.64
N ALA A 156 -15.25 -5.68 -3.91
CA ALA A 156 -14.01 -6.15 -4.50
C ALA A 156 -14.23 -7.50 -5.17
N LYS A 157 -13.90 -7.60 -6.47
CA LYS A 157 -13.72 -8.90 -7.11
C LYS A 157 -12.42 -9.50 -6.58
N VAL A 158 -12.53 -10.65 -5.90
CA VAL A 158 -11.39 -11.35 -5.33
C VAL A 158 -10.92 -12.42 -6.32
N PRO A 159 -9.63 -12.42 -6.73
CA PRO A 159 -9.07 -13.47 -7.59
C PRO A 159 -9.15 -14.85 -6.92
N ALA A 160 -9.16 -15.91 -7.74
CA ALA A 160 -9.22 -17.29 -7.24
C ALA A 160 -8.04 -17.66 -6.31
N LEU A 161 -6.88 -17.04 -6.52
CA LEU A 161 -5.67 -17.21 -5.70
C LEU A 161 -5.78 -16.58 -4.30
N LEU A 162 -6.74 -15.69 -4.08
CA LEU A 162 -6.90 -15.00 -2.81
C LEU A 162 -8.15 -15.48 -2.07
N LEU A 163 -8.07 -15.47 -0.77
CA LEU A 163 -9.19 -15.71 0.15
C LEU A 163 -9.46 -14.43 0.93
N ARG A 164 -10.67 -13.90 0.84
CA ARG A 164 -11.14 -12.81 1.71
C ARG A 164 -11.22 -13.30 3.15
N VAL A 165 -10.52 -12.61 4.06
CA VAL A 165 -10.53 -12.92 5.49
C VAL A 165 -11.61 -12.12 6.19
N ARG A 166 -11.65 -10.79 5.96
CA ARG A 166 -12.66 -9.89 6.51
C ARG A 166 -12.65 -8.53 5.83
N ASP A 167 -13.77 -7.80 6.01
CA ASP A 167 -13.85 -6.36 5.71
C ASP A 167 -13.90 -5.54 6.99
N VAL A 168 -13.27 -4.36 6.95
CA VAL A 168 -13.35 -3.34 7.99
C VAL A 168 -13.81 -2.04 7.37
N VAL A 169 -14.95 -1.52 7.83
CA VAL A 169 -15.54 -0.28 7.31
C VAL A 169 -15.10 0.90 8.16
N SER A 170 -14.67 1.98 7.51
CA SER A 170 -14.33 3.25 8.15
C SER A 170 -14.84 4.40 7.29
N GLY A 171 -15.94 5.02 7.70
CA GLY A 171 -16.60 6.07 6.93
C GLY A 171 -17.10 5.56 5.57
N ASP A 172 -16.67 6.23 4.50
CA ASP A 172 -17.00 5.88 3.11
C ASP A 172 -16.04 4.87 2.48
N SER A 173 -15.00 4.46 3.21
CA SER A 173 -14.00 3.46 2.80
C SER A 173 -14.24 2.11 3.45
N ALA A 174 -13.74 1.07 2.82
CA ALA A 174 -13.63 -0.27 3.38
C ALA A 174 -12.25 -0.85 3.08
N LEU A 175 -11.68 -1.53 4.07
CA LEU A 175 -10.45 -2.29 3.96
C LEU A 175 -10.82 -3.77 3.83
N THR A 176 -10.52 -4.37 2.69
CA THR A 176 -10.70 -5.81 2.46
C THR A 176 -9.38 -6.52 2.70
N LEU A 177 -9.33 -7.36 3.72
CA LEU A 177 -8.16 -8.16 4.07
C LEU A 177 -8.24 -9.51 3.38
N MET A 178 -7.14 -9.91 2.75
CA MET A 178 -7.05 -11.15 1.96
C MET A 178 -5.74 -11.88 2.25
N ARG A 179 -5.76 -13.21 2.10
CA ARG A 179 -4.58 -14.07 2.16
C ARG A 179 -4.50 -14.95 0.92
N VAL A 180 -3.30 -15.44 0.59
CA VAL A 180 -3.16 -16.43 -0.48
C VAL A 180 -3.93 -17.71 -0.10
N ARG A 181 -4.68 -18.24 -1.05
CA ARG A 181 -5.37 -19.54 -0.89
C ARG A 181 -4.33 -20.64 -0.95
N ARG A 182 -4.24 -21.41 0.08
CA ARG A 182 -3.41 -22.64 0.14
C ARG A 182 -4.11 -23.79 -0.57
#